data_9c0bd1b091938f564c3c7dcf4837a840
#
_entry.id   9c0bd1b091938f564c3c7dcf4837a840
#
_cell.length_a   1.000
_cell.length_b   1.000
_cell.length_c   1.000
_cell.angle_alpha   90.00
_cell.angle_beta   90.00
_cell.angle_gamma   90.00
#
_symmetry.space_group_name_H-M   'P 1'
#
loop_
_entity.id
_entity.type
_entity.pdbx_description
1 polymer ?
#
loop_
_entity_poly.entity_id
_entity_poly.type
_entity_poly.pdbx_seq_one_letter_code
_entity_poly.pdbx_strand_id
1 'polypeptide(L)'
;MKGKKGWKQRACLCLMVFLIGLSGLAGASSRDDIYREELDILYTMVQSGNSYILFGEERDDLLAVWEGVRDLSPEQGLEAVKYQLLDCNGDGKPELLIGQDNRLTNLFTIRDGQLHQVFSGFYRNAWYYLGNGRFLNQGSGGASFSILGEYHLDGNGNLVCESYYFTHWDPAVEKMEVYWNTFGVPDITLSEKKDMTMDQFGKLQEKLRNKVKKLSWKSLARYGKGRVDVEGKARVTAAGKVKR
;
A
#
# COMPACT_ATOMS: atom_id res chain seq x y z
N MET A 1 -32.99 -76.09 -20.33
CA MET A 1 -33.35 -75.39 -21.60
C MET A 1 -32.88 -73.95 -21.50
N LYS A 2 -32.01 -73.50 -22.41
CA LYS A 2 -31.87 -72.17 -23.01
C LYS A 2 -31.52 -71.06 -22.04
N GLY A 3 -30.57 -70.24 -22.24
CA GLY A 3 -29.66 -69.98 -23.38
C GLY A 3 -28.70 -68.92 -22.96
N LYS A 4 -27.44 -69.17 -23.20
CA LYS A 4 -26.34 -68.25 -22.97
C LYS A 4 -26.40 -67.08 -23.94
N LYS A 5 -26.43 -65.84 -23.46
CA LYS A 5 -26.05 -64.69 -24.25
C LYS A 5 -24.75 -64.16 -23.71
N GLY A 6 -23.71 -64.32 -24.52
CA GLY A 6 -22.39 -63.82 -24.27
C GLY A 6 -22.35 -62.30 -24.40
N TRP A 7 -21.85 -61.65 -23.37
CA TRP A 7 -21.50 -60.22 -23.39
C TRP A 7 -20.06 -60.10 -23.84
N LYS A 8 -19.90 -59.62 -25.03
CA LYS A 8 -18.60 -59.23 -25.58
C LYS A 8 -18.06 -58.09 -24.73
N GLN A 9 -17.02 -58.36 -23.99
CA GLN A 9 -16.21 -57.33 -23.38
C GLN A 9 -15.59 -56.49 -24.50
N ARG A 10 -16.10 -55.30 -24.68
CA ARG A 10 -15.42 -54.27 -25.43
C ARG A 10 -14.35 -53.71 -24.50
N ALA A 11 -13.11 -54.04 -24.77
CA ALA A 11 -11.94 -53.43 -24.20
C ALA A 11 -11.99 -51.94 -24.58
N CYS A 12 -12.38 -51.11 -23.60
CA CYS A 12 -12.23 -49.67 -23.71
C CYS A 12 -10.76 -49.36 -23.47
N LEU A 13 -10.04 -49.16 -24.56
CA LEU A 13 -8.66 -48.68 -24.55
C LEU A 13 -8.72 -47.25 -24.01
N CYS A 14 -8.59 -47.09 -22.70
CA CYS A 14 -8.36 -45.78 -22.10
C CYS A 14 -6.98 -45.30 -22.58
N LEU A 15 -7.02 -44.46 -23.60
CA LEU A 15 -5.89 -43.62 -23.97
C LEU A 15 -5.63 -42.72 -22.75
N MET A 16 -4.70 -43.12 -21.88
CA MET A 16 -4.11 -42.20 -20.92
C MET A 16 -3.31 -41.19 -21.75
N VAL A 17 -3.97 -40.10 -22.11
CA VAL A 17 -3.27 -38.89 -22.46
C VAL A 17 -2.51 -38.46 -21.23
N PHE A 18 -1.23 -38.76 -21.19
CA PHE A 18 -0.28 -38.08 -20.29
C PHE A 18 -0.32 -36.62 -20.74
N LEU A 19 -1.23 -35.86 -20.10
CA LEU A 19 -1.05 -34.42 -19.94
C LEU A 19 0.20 -34.27 -19.06
N ILE A 20 1.35 -34.27 -19.74
CA ILE A 20 2.53 -33.63 -19.16
C ILE A 20 2.06 -32.20 -18.97
N GLY A 21 1.59 -31.92 -17.75
CA GLY A 21 1.42 -30.57 -17.29
C GLY A 21 2.76 -29.88 -17.50
N LEU A 22 2.83 -29.07 -18.54
CA LEU A 22 3.68 -27.91 -18.49
C LEU A 22 3.15 -27.10 -17.27
N SER A 23 3.56 -27.51 -16.08
CA SER A 23 3.76 -26.57 -14.99
C SER A 23 4.81 -25.61 -15.55
N GLY A 24 4.31 -24.62 -16.28
CA GLY A 24 5.09 -23.44 -16.55
C GLY A 24 5.67 -23.05 -15.21
N LEU A 25 6.98 -23.04 -15.15
CA LEU A 25 7.72 -22.26 -14.17
C LEU A 25 7.19 -20.83 -14.37
N ALA A 26 6.10 -20.51 -13.67
CA ALA A 26 5.82 -19.13 -13.30
C ALA A 26 7.05 -18.79 -12.46
N GLY A 27 8.05 -18.22 -13.10
CA GLY A 27 9.22 -17.69 -12.42
C GLY A 27 8.65 -16.78 -11.34
N ALA A 28 9.01 -17.02 -10.07
CA ALA A 28 8.61 -16.14 -9.00
C ALA A 28 8.96 -14.71 -9.45
N SER A 29 7.93 -13.86 -9.59
CA SER A 29 8.15 -12.47 -9.98
C SER A 29 9.16 -11.87 -9.02
N SER A 30 10.17 -11.18 -9.55
CA SER A 30 11.12 -10.51 -8.69
C SER A 30 10.36 -9.43 -7.89
N ARG A 31 10.86 -9.07 -6.70
CA ARG A 31 10.25 -7.98 -5.91
C ARG A 31 10.18 -6.67 -6.68
N ASP A 32 11.20 -6.40 -7.48
CA ASP A 32 11.24 -5.23 -8.35
C ASP A 32 10.10 -5.26 -9.38
N ASP A 33 9.72 -6.45 -9.87
CA ASP A 33 8.62 -6.61 -10.81
C ASP A 33 7.27 -6.38 -10.12
N ILE A 34 7.09 -6.85 -8.88
CA ILE A 34 5.85 -6.65 -8.10
C ILE A 34 5.63 -5.15 -7.81
N TYR A 35 6.66 -4.44 -7.36
CA TYR A 35 6.54 -2.99 -7.14
C TYR A 35 6.38 -2.21 -8.45
N ARG A 36 6.94 -2.71 -9.54
CA ARG A 36 6.76 -2.11 -10.87
C ARG A 36 5.31 -2.22 -11.31
N GLU A 37 4.69 -3.37 -11.11
CA GLU A 37 3.27 -3.59 -11.43
C GLU A 37 2.39 -2.59 -10.66
N GLU A 38 2.62 -2.40 -9.36
CA GLU A 38 1.88 -1.42 -8.56
C GLU A 38 2.12 0.02 -9.03
N LEU A 39 3.36 0.38 -9.38
CA LEU A 39 3.67 1.69 -9.94
C LEU A 39 3.05 1.90 -11.32
N ASP A 40 2.92 0.85 -12.15
CA ASP A 40 2.22 0.90 -13.43
C ASP A 40 0.73 1.15 -13.27
N ILE A 41 0.11 0.52 -12.27
CA ILE A 41 -1.29 0.75 -11.88
C ILE A 41 -1.48 2.21 -11.45
N LEU A 42 -0.66 2.70 -10.53
CA LEU A 42 -0.68 4.08 -10.07
C LEU A 42 -0.50 5.09 -11.21
N TYR A 43 0.48 4.85 -12.08
CA TYR A 43 0.73 5.71 -13.23
C TYR A 43 -0.48 5.78 -14.16
N THR A 44 -1.08 4.62 -14.45
CA THR A 44 -2.27 4.53 -15.32
C THR A 44 -3.46 5.24 -14.70
N MET A 45 -3.70 5.08 -13.40
CA MET A 45 -4.75 5.75 -12.66
C MET A 45 -4.62 7.27 -12.75
N VAL A 46 -3.44 7.81 -12.48
CA VAL A 46 -3.20 9.25 -12.51
C VAL A 46 -3.25 9.80 -13.93
N GLN A 47 -2.66 9.09 -14.90
CA GLN A 47 -2.62 9.50 -16.30
C GLN A 47 -4.00 9.54 -16.95
N SER A 48 -4.89 8.61 -16.61
CA SER A 48 -6.24 8.55 -17.16
C SER A 48 -7.16 9.63 -16.62
N GLY A 49 -6.78 10.32 -15.55
CA GLY A 49 -7.63 11.32 -14.87
C GLY A 49 -8.89 10.72 -14.24
N ASN A 50 -9.02 9.38 -14.26
CA ASN A 50 -10.23 8.68 -13.88
C ASN A 50 -10.01 7.77 -12.67
N SER A 51 -11.01 7.72 -11.89
CA SER A 51 -11.34 6.94 -10.72
C SER A 51 -10.35 5.84 -10.28
N TYR A 52 -10.36 5.57 -9.00
CA TYR A 52 -9.77 4.38 -8.37
C TYR A 52 -10.37 3.04 -8.90
N ILE A 53 -11.32 3.08 -9.84
CA ILE A 53 -11.82 1.91 -10.57
C ILE A 53 -10.90 1.65 -11.75
N LEU A 54 -10.04 0.66 -11.63
CA LEU A 54 -9.14 0.21 -12.68
C LEU A 54 -9.56 -1.17 -13.15
N PHE A 55 -9.72 -1.33 -14.47
CA PHE A 55 -10.11 -2.60 -15.09
C PHE A 55 -11.41 -3.22 -14.54
N GLY A 56 -12.33 -2.40 -13.99
CA GLY A 56 -13.60 -2.85 -13.41
C GLY A 56 -13.51 -3.30 -11.95
N GLU A 57 -12.36 -3.16 -11.32
CA GLU A 57 -12.15 -3.43 -9.89
C GLU A 57 -11.91 -2.14 -9.11
N GLU A 58 -12.52 -2.03 -7.95
CA GLU A 58 -12.26 -0.92 -7.03
C GLU A 58 -10.94 -1.15 -6.32
N ARG A 59 -10.08 -0.13 -6.36
CA ARG A 59 -8.78 -0.10 -5.68
C ARG A 59 -8.86 0.85 -4.49
N ASP A 60 -9.63 0.43 -3.47
CA ASP A 60 -9.83 1.22 -2.24
C ASP A 60 -8.50 1.55 -1.54
N ASP A 61 -7.52 0.70 -1.72
CA ASP A 61 -6.16 0.92 -1.23
C ASP A 61 -5.48 2.14 -1.87
N LEU A 62 -5.90 2.57 -3.06
CA LEU A 62 -5.38 3.74 -3.77
C LEU A 62 -6.28 4.99 -3.66
N LEU A 63 -7.41 4.89 -2.97
CA LEU A 63 -8.37 5.97 -2.81
C LEU A 63 -7.71 7.28 -2.32
N ALA A 64 -6.81 7.18 -1.35
CA ALA A 64 -6.11 8.34 -0.81
C ALA A 64 -5.21 9.05 -1.82
N VAL A 65 -4.59 8.31 -2.73
CA VAL A 65 -3.80 8.89 -3.83
C VAL A 65 -4.73 9.58 -4.81
N TRP A 66 -5.82 8.90 -5.21
CA TRP A 66 -6.81 9.46 -6.11
C TRP A 66 -7.45 10.76 -5.57
N GLU A 67 -7.87 10.78 -4.30
CA GLU A 67 -8.39 12.00 -3.66
C GLU A 67 -7.41 13.16 -3.71
N GLY A 68 -6.12 12.88 -3.60
CA GLY A 68 -5.07 13.89 -3.67
C GLY A 68 -4.82 14.46 -5.06
N VAL A 69 -5.27 13.80 -6.13
CA VAL A 69 -4.97 14.20 -7.52
C VAL A 69 -6.19 14.41 -8.40
N ARG A 70 -7.39 14.02 -7.97
CA ARG A 70 -8.62 14.03 -8.79
C ARG A 70 -8.97 15.39 -9.41
N ASP A 71 -8.55 16.48 -8.77
CA ASP A 71 -8.81 17.84 -9.21
C ASP A 71 -7.61 18.46 -9.99
N LEU A 72 -6.56 17.66 -10.24
CA LEU A 72 -5.36 18.05 -10.99
C LEU A 72 -5.44 17.58 -12.44
N SER A 73 -4.68 18.27 -13.34
CA SER A 73 -4.44 17.67 -14.66
C SER A 73 -3.58 16.40 -14.51
N PRO A 74 -3.64 15.45 -15.48
CA PRO A 74 -2.80 14.25 -15.44
C PRO A 74 -1.31 14.56 -15.22
N GLU A 75 -0.77 15.58 -15.89
CA GLU A 75 0.63 16.00 -15.77
C GLU A 75 0.94 16.51 -14.36
N GLN A 76 0.05 17.33 -13.78
CA GLN A 76 0.19 17.82 -12.41
C GLN A 76 0.08 16.67 -11.41
N GLY A 77 -0.85 15.76 -11.62
CA GLY A 77 -1.02 14.55 -10.78
C GLY A 77 0.23 13.66 -10.79
N LEU A 78 0.78 13.37 -11.97
CA LEU A 78 2.00 12.59 -12.11
C LEU A 78 3.22 13.24 -11.43
N GLU A 79 3.29 14.59 -11.42
CA GLU A 79 4.34 15.28 -10.68
C GLU A 79 4.04 15.36 -9.17
N ALA A 80 2.78 15.43 -8.76
CA ALA A 80 2.40 15.50 -7.34
C ALA A 80 2.61 14.18 -6.62
N VAL A 81 2.20 13.04 -7.22
CA VAL A 81 2.40 11.73 -6.62
C VAL A 81 3.88 11.36 -6.63
N LYS A 82 4.38 11.03 -5.46
CA LYS A 82 5.76 10.64 -5.24
C LYS A 82 5.85 9.21 -4.75
N TYR A 83 6.96 8.55 -5.06
CA TYR A 83 7.28 7.23 -4.53
C TYR A 83 8.74 7.12 -4.13
N GLN A 84 9.01 6.19 -3.24
CA GLN A 84 10.37 5.79 -2.86
C GLN A 84 10.39 4.31 -2.47
N LEU A 85 11.40 3.59 -2.92
CA LEU A 85 11.77 2.29 -2.37
C LEU A 85 12.78 2.51 -1.25
N LEU A 86 12.47 2.03 -0.05
CA LEU A 86 13.28 2.23 1.14
C LEU A 86 13.15 1.00 2.05
N ASP A 87 14.26 0.41 2.44
CA ASP A 87 14.28 -0.58 3.51
C ASP A 87 13.98 0.15 4.84
N CYS A 88 12.73 0.05 5.25
CA CYS A 88 12.22 0.78 6.41
C CYS A 88 12.56 0.08 7.73
N ASN A 89 12.52 -1.26 7.73
CA ASN A 89 12.64 -2.10 8.94
C ASN A 89 14.02 -2.71 9.12
N GLY A 90 14.93 -2.55 8.14
CA GLY A 90 16.31 -3.04 8.20
C GLY A 90 16.45 -4.53 7.89
N ASP A 91 15.47 -5.15 7.20
CA ASP A 91 15.51 -6.55 6.81
C ASP A 91 16.26 -6.80 5.49
N GLY A 92 16.80 -5.75 4.88
CA GLY A 92 17.51 -5.77 3.61
C GLY A 92 16.58 -5.78 2.40
N LYS A 93 15.29 -5.57 2.57
CA LYS A 93 14.27 -5.58 1.52
C LYS A 93 13.51 -4.27 1.55
N PRO A 94 13.50 -3.53 0.44
CA PRO A 94 12.82 -2.23 0.44
C PRO A 94 11.30 -2.41 0.46
N GLU A 95 10.63 -1.52 1.16
CA GLU A 95 9.21 -1.23 1.05
C GLU A 95 8.97 -0.17 -0.02
N LEU A 96 7.74 -0.15 -0.57
CA LEU A 96 7.25 0.90 -1.46
C LEU A 96 6.45 1.94 -0.66
N LEU A 97 7.01 3.14 -0.57
CA LEU A 97 6.36 4.30 0.01
C LEU A 97 5.74 5.14 -1.10
N ILE A 98 4.49 5.53 -0.94
CA ILE A 98 3.76 6.44 -1.82
C ILE A 98 3.30 7.64 -1.01
N GLY A 99 3.37 8.82 -1.60
CA GLY A 99 2.97 10.03 -0.89
C GLY A 99 3.04 11.32 -1.71
N GLN A 100 2.78 12.41 -1.01
CA GLN A 100 2.92 13.78 -1.52
C GLN A 100 3.63 14.61 -0.46
N ASP A 101 4.54 15.47 -0.85
CA ASP A 101 5.37 16.28 0.06
C ASP A 101 6.06 15.38 1.11
N ASN A 102 5.75 15.57 2.39
CA ASN A 102 6.26 14.73 3.48
C ASN A 102 5.19 13.80 4.07
N ARG A 103 4.04 13.67 3.43
CA ARG A 103 2.93 12.82 3.86
C ARG A 103 2.97 11.52 3.05
N LEU A 104 2.86 10.40 3.76
CA LEU A 104 2.64 9.10 3.16
C LEU A 104 1.14 8.90 2.95
N THR A 105 0.77 8.48 1.76
CA THR A 105 -0.58 7.98 1.48
C THR A 105 -0.64 6.47 1.65
N ASN A 106 0.43 5.76 1.24
CA ASN A 106 0.48 4.30 1.30
C ASN A 106 1.87 3.81 1.67
N LEU A 107 1.90 2.68 2.35
CA LEU A 107 3.07 1.84 2.54
C LEU A 107 2.74 0.42 2.11
N PHE A 108 3.56 -0.14 1.24
CA PHE A 108 3.45 -1.54 0.81
C PHE A 108 4.74 -2.29 1.14
N THR A 109 4.58 -3.54 1.53
CA THR A 109 5.67 -4.50 1.70
C THR A 109 5.38 -5.78 0.92
N ILE A 110 6.38 -6.63 0.72
CA ILE A 110 6.20 -7.93 0.07
C ILE A 110 6.38 -9.04 1.11
N ARG A 111 5.32 -9.81 1.32
CA ARG A 111 5.30 -11.02 2.15
C ARG A 111 4.91 -12.21 1.27
N ASP A 112 5.62 -13.31 1.40
CA ASP A 112 5.36 -14.56 0.65
C ASP A 112 5.22 -14.36 -0.87
N GLY A 113 5.98 -13.40 -1.42
CA GLY A 113 5.94 -13.07 -2.85
C GLY A 113 4.72 -12.27 -3.30
N GLN A 114 3.93 -11.75 -2.38
CA GLN A 114 2.74 -10.94 -2.65
C GLN A 114 2.86 -9.54 -2.08
N LEU A 115 2.27 -8.57 -2.78
CA LEU A 115 2.15 -7.20 -2.30
C LEU A 115 1.14 -7.12 -1.16
N HIS A 116 1.55 -6.52 -0.06
CA HIS A 116 0.68 -6.25 1.08
C HIS A 116 0.70 -4.77 1.41
N GLN A 117 -0.49 -4.17 1.50
CA GLN A 117 -0.63 -2.84 2.05
C GLN A 117 -0.47 -2.89 3.57
N VAL A 118 0.47 -2.11 4.08
CA VAL A 118 0.72 -1.97 5.53
C VAL A 118 -0.21 -0.93 6.13
N PHE A 119 -0.35 0.20 5.47
CA PHE A 119 -1.33 1.23 5.80
C PHE A 119 -1.72 2.06 4.57
N SER A 120 -2.89 2.70 4.65
CA SER A 120 -3.27 3.82 3.80
C SER A 120 -3.63 5.03 4.66
N GLY A 121 -3.32 6.21 4.16
CA GLY A 121 -3.74 7.49 4.72
C GLY A 121 -4.86 8.09 3.88
N PHE A 122 -5.43 9.19 4.35
CA PHE A 122 -6.35 10.05 3.59
C PHE A 122 -6.22 11.48 4.09
N TYR A 123 -6.94 12.42 3.49
CA TYR A 123 -6.79 13.86 3.76
C TYR A 123 -6.74 14.22 5.26
N ARG A 124 -7.59 13.57 6.08
CA ARG A 124 -7.68 13.82 7.54
C ARG A 124 -6.97 12.77 8.40
N ASN A 125 -6.24 11.84 7.80
CA ASN A 125 -5.47 10.78 8.48
C ASN A 125 -4.12 10.62 7.79
N ALA A 126 -3.14 11.38 8.23
CA ALA A 126 -1.84 11.48 7.60
C ALA A 126 -0.80 10.59 8.29
N TRP A 127 0.05 9.97 7.48
CA TRP A 127 1.19 9.19 7.93
C TRP A 127 2.49 9.92 7.60
N TYR A 128 3.50 9.73 8.42
CA TYR A 128 4.82 10.34 8.27
C TYR A 128 5.90 9.35 8.68
N TYR A 129 7.03 9.38 8.00
CA TYR A 129 8.18 8.56 8.34
C TYR A 129 9.06 9.24 9.38
N LEU A 130 9.37 8.53 10.47
CA LEU A 130 10.23 9.01 11.57
C LEU A 130 11.67 8.48 11.47
N GLY A 131 11.95 7.56 10.54
CA GLY A 131 13.23 6.85 10.43
C GLY A 131 13.23 5.52 11.16
N ASN A 132 14.13 4.63 10.76
CA ASN A 132 14.36 3.32 11.39
C ASN A 132 13.07 2.50 11.55
N GLY A 133 12.28 2.40 10.49
CA GLY A 133 11.00 1.66 10.48
C GLY A 133 9.88 2.27 11.30
N ARG A 134 10.05 3.47 11.85
CA ARG A 134 9.02 4.13 12.68
C ARG A 134 8.18 5.10 11.88
N PHE A 135 6.90 5.13 12.21
CA PHE A 135 5.90 5.96 11.55
C PHE A 135 5.06 6.72 12.57
N LEU A 136 4.65 7.91 12.18
CA LEU A 136 3.69 8.72 12.92
C LEU A 136 2.38 8.75 12.14
N ASN A 137 1.30 8.37 12.78
CA ASN A 137 -0.06 8.57 12.31
C ASN A 137 -0.68 9.76 13.03
N GLN A 138 -1.21 10.71 12.30
CA GLN A 138 -1.90 11.89 12.85
C GLN A 138 -3.18 12.14 12.08
N GLY A 139 -4.30 12.18 12.77
CA GLY A 139 -5.60 12.38 12.15
C GLY A 139 -6.56 13.19 12.98
N SER A 140 -7.67 13.56 12.34
CA SER A 140 -8.77 14.25 12.98
C SER A 140 -10.10 13.81 12.35
N GLY A 141 -11.02 13.34 13.18
CA GLY A 141 -12.39 13.01 12.79
C GLY A 141 -13.40 14.15 12.97
N GLY A 142 -12.94 15.32 13.43
CA GLY A 142 -13.79 16.48 13.73
C GLY A 142 -13.17 17.36 14.80
N ALA A 143 -13.94 18.35 15.28
CA ALA A 143 -13.47 19.28 16.31
C ALA A 143 -13.17 18.60 17.65
N SER A 144 -13.87 17.50 17.94
CA SER A 144 -13.77 16.77 19.21
C SER A 144 -12.98 15.46 19.14
N PHE A 145 -12.43 15.12 17.96
CA PHE A 145 -11.74 13.85 17.78
C PHE A 145 -10.43 14.03 17.02
N SER A 146 -9.34 13.73 17.69
CA SER A 146 -8.00 13.72 17.12
C SER A 146 -7.26 12.45 17.52
N ILE A 147 -6.40 11.97 16.64
CA ILE A 147 -5.54 10.82 16.89
C ILE A 147 -4.08 11.17 16.69
N LEU A 148 -3.21 10.47 17.43
CA LEU A 148 -1.76 10.59 17.35
C LEU A 148 -1.15 9.24 17.72
N GLY A 149 -0.63 8.50 16.72
CA GLY A 149 -0.06 7.18 16.91
C GLY A 149 1.40 7.09 16.47
N GLU A 150 2.24 6.48 17.28
CA GLU A 150 3.58 6.04 16.89
C GLU A 150 3.55 4.53 16.65
N TYR A 151 4.11 4.12 15.51
CA TYR A 151 4.13 2.73 15.06
C TYR A 151 5.52 2.36 14.59
N HIS A 152 5.82 1.07 14.58
CA HIS A 152 6.99 0.55 13.86
C HIS A 152 6.61 -0.61 12.95
N LEU A 153 7.35 -0.76 11.86
CA LEU A 153 7.29 -1.90 10.97
C LEU A 153 8.27 -2.96 11.48
N ASP A 154 7.77 -4.12 11.86
CA ASP A 154 8.62 -5.23 12.31
C ASP A 154 9.34 -5.92 11.13
N GLY A 155 10.28 -6.81 11.43
CA GLY A 155 11.02 -7.58 10.40
C GLY A 155 10.16 -8.50 9.54
N ASN A 156 8.89 -8.72 9.90
CA ASN A 156 7.91 -9.48 9.13
C ASN A 156 7.00 -8.59 8.30
N GLY A 157 7.20 -7.28 8.33
CA GLY A 157 6.37 -6.31 7.63
C GLY A 157 5.02 -6.01 8.31
N ASN A 158 4.86 -6.33 9.60
CA ASN A 158 3.66 -5.96 10.35
C ASN A 158 3.83 -4.59 10.99
N LEU A 159 2.76 -3.80 10.96
CA LEU A 159 2.70 -2.52 11.63
C LEU A 159 2.30 -2.72 13.10
N VAL A 160 3.21 -2.42 14.01
CA VAL A 160 3.02 -2.58 15.46
C VAL A 160 2.81 -1.21 16.10
N CYS A 161 1.72 -1.03 16.83
CA CYS A 161 1.44 0.20 17.56
C CYS A 161 2.31 0.25 18.82
N GLU A 162 3.13 1.29 18.96
CA GLU A 162 3.93 1.55 20.17
C GLU A 162 3.20 2.46 21.14
N SER A 163 2.46 3.43 20.62
CA SER A 163 1.78 4.45 21.44
C SER A 163 0.68 5.09 20.61
N TYR A 164 -0.52 5.14 21.14
CA TYR A 164 -1.67 5.71 20.47
C TYR A 164 -2.46 6.60 21.43
N TYR A 165 -2.53 7.88 21.12
CA TYR A 165 -3.32 8.86 21.83
C TYR A 165 -4.52 9.25 20.99
N PHE A 166 -5.65 9.49 21.64
CA PHE A 166 -6.82 10.08 21.01
C PHE A 166 -7.59 10.96 21.97
N THR A 167 -8.34 11.91 21.42
CA THR A 167 -9.19 12.79 22.21
C THR A 167 -10.63 12.30 22.15
N HIS A 168 -11.34 12.49 23.25
CA HIS A 168 -12.75 12.17 23.39
C HIS A 168 -13.47 13.29 24.16
N TRP A 169 -14.65 13.68 23.67
CA TRP A 169 -15.49 14.62 24.40
C TRP A 169 -16.31 13.90 25.47
N ASP A 170 -16.10 14.27 26.73
CA ASP A 170 -16.90 13.76 27.84
C ASP A 170 -18.05 14.75 28.15
N PRO A 171 -19.31 14.38 27.82
CA PRO A 171 -20.46 15.25 28.02
C PRO A 171 -20.83 15.45 29.50
N ALA A 172 -20.40 14.57 30.39
CA ALA A 172 -20.71 14.68 31.82
C ALA A 172 -19.94 15.79 32.50
N VAL A 173 -18.74 16.10 32.02
CA VAL A 173 -17.88 17.16 32.51
C VAL A 173 -17.65 18.28 31.51
N GLU A 174 -18.30 18.20 30.35
CA GLU A 174 -18.19 19.16 29.23
C GLU A 174 -16.73 19.47 28.87
N LYS A 175 -15.90 18.42 28.78
CA LYS A 175 -14.46 18.56 28.61
C LYS A 175 -13.91 17.59 27.58
N MET A 176 -12.90 18.04 26.85
CA MET A 176 -12.05 17.15 26.03
C MET A 176 -11.06 16.41 26.92
N GLU A 177 -11.01 15.13 26.78
CA GLU A 177 -10.13 14.23 27.49
C GLU A 177 -9.19 13.50 26.55
N VAL A 178 -8.01 13.15 27.03
CA VAL A 178 -6.99 12.43 26.27
C VAL A 178 -6.88 11.02 26.80
N TYR A 179 -6.96 10.05 25.90
CA TYR A 179 -6.80 8.62 26.18
C TYR A 179 -5.56 8.08 25.48
N TRP A 180 -5.00 7.02 26.03
CA TRP A 180 -3.82 6.35 25.51
C TRP A 180 -3.96 4.83 25.56
N ASN A 181 -3.46 4.15 24.53
CA ASN A 181 -3.29 2.71 24.48
C ASN A 181 -2.12 2.30 23.57
N THR A 182 -1.89 1.00 23.42
CA THR A 182 -0.93 0.40 22.47
C THR A 182 -1.62 -0.49 21.44
N PHE A 183 -2.95 -0.40 21.33
CA PHE A 183 -3.74 -1.20 20.38
C PHE A 183 -3.96 -0.48 19.05
N GLY A 184 -3.74 0.85 19.01
CA GLY A 184 -3.90 1.66 17.81
C GLY A 184 -5.36 1.93 17.44
N VAL A 185 -6.31 1.78 18.39
CA VAL A 185 -7.73 2.00 18.18
C VAL A 185 -8.29 3.00 19.19
N PRO A 186 -9.23 3.88 18.80
CA PRO A 186 -9.80 4.90 19.68
C PRO A 186 -10.97 4.33 20.52
N ASP A 187 -10.69 3.36 21.37
CA ASP A 187 -11.65 2.74 22.26
C ASP A 187 -11.35 3.12 23.70
N ILE A 188 -12.24 3.91 24.35
CA ILE A 188 -12.07 4.38 25.73
C ILE A 188 -12.08 3.22 26.75
N THR A 189 -12.74 2.10 26.41
CA THR A 189 -12.83 0.95 27.34
C THR A 189 -11.53 0.14 27.39
N LEU A 190 -10.70 0.25 26.34
CA LEU A 190 -9.39 -0.40 26.22
C LEU A 190 -8.24 0.57 26.50
N SER A 191 -8.54 1.80 26.93
CA SER A 191 -7.55 2.87 26.99
C SER A 191 -7.45 3.47 28.39
N GLU A 192 -6.25 3.91 28.72
CA GLU A 192 -5.97 4.67 29.92
C GLU A 192 -6.27 6.15 29.70
N LYS A 193 -7.09 6.75 30.55
CA LYS A 193 -7.29 8.19 30.56
C LYS A 193 -6.01 8.87 31.08
N LYS A 194 -5.49 9.82 30.32
CA LYS A 194 -4.28 10.57 30.69
C LYS A 194 -4.63 11.92 31.32
N ASP A 195 -3.93 12.25 32.39
CA ASP A 195 -3.96 13.62 32.95
C ASP A 195 -3.13 14.55 32.06
N MET A 196 -3.73 14.89 30.93
CA MET A 196 -3.10 15.68 29.85
C MET A 196 -4.09 16.73 29.35
N THR A 197 -3.68 18.00 29.38
CA THR A 197 -4.47 19.07 28.77
C THR A 197 -4.38 19.06 27.25
N MET A 198 -5.32 19.70 26.55
CA MET A 198 -5.27 19.86 25.09
C MET A 198 -4.02 20.61 24.61
N ASP A 199 -3.53 21.58 25.38
CA ASP A 199 -2.26 22.26 25.08
C ASP A 199 -1.07 21.29 25.16
N GLN A 200 -1.02 20.43 26.17
CA GLN A 200 0.02 19.41 26.30
C GLN A 200 -0.08 18.36 25.17
N PHE A 201 -1.29 17.98 24.77
CA PHE A 201 -1.51 17.09 23.63
C PHE A 201 -1.02 17.75 22.33
N GLY A 202 -1.32 19.02 22.11
CA GLY A 202 -0.82 19.79 20.96
C GLY A 202 0.71 19.87 20.93
N LYS A 203 1.34 20.11 22.08
CA LYS A 203 2.82 20.11 22.18
C LYS A 203 3.42 18.72 21.89
N LEU A 204 2.75 17.65 22.30
CA LEU A 204 3.17 16.28 21.95
C LEU A 204 3.09 16.03 20.45
N GLN A 205 1.99 16.46 19.82
CA GLN A 205 1.84 16.39 18.35
C GLN A 205 2.98 17.12 17.64
N GLU A 206 3.28 18.34 18.03
CA GLU A 206 4.36 19.14 17.46
C GLU A 206 5.73 18.48 17.68
N LYS A 207 6.01 18.01 18.90
CA LYS A 207 7.25 17.30 19.24
C LYS A 207 7.47 16.08 18.32
N LEU A 208 6.42 15.31 18.01
CA LEU A 208 6.52 14.15 17.13
C LEU A 208 6.64 14.56 15.67
N ARG A 209 5.94 15.60 15.25
CA ARG A 209 6.05 16.17 13.89
C ARG A 209 7.48 16.65 13.60
N ASN A 210 8.17 17.21 14.57
CA ASN A 210 9.55 17.68 14.43
C ASN A 210 10.56 16.54 14.24
N LYS A 211 10.15 15.26 14.50
CA LYS A 211 10.98 14.09 14.23
C LYS A 211 10.85 13.57 12.79
N VAL A 212 9.90 14.06 12.00
CA VAL A 212 9.62 13.59 10.64
C VAL A 212 10.85 13.70 9.76
N LYS A 213 11.20 12.62 9.10
CA LYS A 213 12.35 12.54 8.21
C LYS A 213 11.99 12.96 6.80
N LYS A 214 12.93 13.63 6.17
CA LYS A 214 12.84 13.95 4.75
C LYS A 214 13.08 12.70 3.93
N LEU A 215 12.22 12.44 2.96
CA LEU A 215 12.32 11.32 2.03
C LEU A 215 12.91 11.77 0.68
N SER A 216 13.62 10.86 0.02
CA SER A 216 14.22 11.11 -1.31
C SER A 216 13.23 10.69 -2.39
N TRP A 217 12.20 11.50 -2.56
CA TRP A 217 11.09 11.22 -3.45
C TRP A 217 11.46 11.23 -4.94
N LYS A 218 10.85 10.32 -5.69
CA LYS A 218 10.79 10.34 -7.15
C LYS A 218 9.35 10.60 -7.58
N SER A 219 9.12 11.46 -8.57
CA SER A 219 7.76 11.65 -9.10
C SER A 219 7.35 10.48 -10.01
N LEU A 220 6.04 10.23 -10.07
CA LEU A 220 5.49 9.28 -11.04
C LEU A 220 5.73 9.71 -12.49
N ALA A 221 5.81 11.01 -12.76
CA ALA A 221 6.20 11.52 -14.08
C ALA A 221 7.61 11.04 -14.48
N ARG A 222 8.55 10.96 -13.53
CA ARG A 222 9.89 10.42 -13.78
C ARG A 222 9.85 8.91 -14.03
N TYR A 223 8.99 8.17 -13.33
CA TYR A 223 8.76 6.75 -13.57
C TYR A 223 8.26 6.51 -15.00
N GLY A 224 7.25 7.25 -15.45
CA GLY A 224 6.70 7.14 -16.79
C GLY A 224 7.71 7.41 -17.92
N LYS A 225 8.60 8.39 -17.75
CA LYS A 225 9.69 8.66 -18.72
C LYS A 225 10.63 7.46 -18.88
N GLY A 226 10.98 6.79 -17.79
CA GLY A 226 11.82 5.58 -17.82
C GLY A 226 11.16 4.42 -18.57
N ARG A 227 9.84 4.28 -18.53
CA ARG A 227 9.08 3.25 -19.30
C ARG A 227 9.18 3.46 -20.80
N VAL A 228 8.97 4.69 -21.27
CA VAL A 228 9.03 5.01 -22.70
C VAL A 228 10.39 4.67 -23.28
N ASP A 229 11.47 4.94 -22.56
CA ASP A 229 12.82 4.61 -23.00
C ASP A 229 13.06 3.11 -23.12
N VAL A 230 12.51 2.30 -22.21
CA VAL A 230 12.62 0.84 -22.22
C VAL A 230 11.79 0.24 -23.34
N GLU A 231 10.54 0.66 -23.49
CA GLU A 231 9.65 0.22 -24.58
C GLU A 231 10.17 0.65 -25.95
N GLY A 232 10.68 1.88 -26.07
CA GLY A 232 11.30 2.38 -27.29
C GLY A 232 12.51 1.54 -27.72
N LYS A 233 13.39 1.19 -26.78
CA LYS A 233 14.54 0.30 -27.04
C LYS A 233 14.10 -1.12 -27.38
N ALA A 234 13.09 -1.66 -26.73
CA ALA A 234 12.55 -2.99 -27.02
C ALA A 234 11.94 -3.06 -28.43
N ARG A 235 11.21 -2.02 -28.86
CA ARG A 235 10.65 -1.93 -30.21
C ARG A 235 11.74 -1.83 -31.29
N VAL A 236 12.81 -1.06 -31.05
CA VAL A 236 13.92 -0.95 -32.00
C VAL A 236 14.68 -2.27 -32.15
N THR A 237 14.89 -3.01 -31.05
CA THR A 237 15.54 -4.33 -31.10
C THR A 237 14.65 -5.39 -31.76
N ALA A 238 13.33 -5.34 -31.56
CA ALA A 238 12.40 -6.24 -32.25
C ALA A 238 12.29 -5.96 -33.79
N ALA A 239 12.27 -4.67 -34.16
CA ALA A 239 12.26 -4.28 -35.57
C ALA A 239 13.58 -4.58 -36.30
N GLY A 240 14.71 -4.58 -35.56
CA GLY A 240 16.03 -4.94 -36.14
C GLY A 240 16.21 -6.42 -36.47
N LYS A 241 15.31 -7.31 -36.02
CA LYS A 241 15.35 -8.75 -36.28
C LYS A 241 14.46 -9.21 -37.47
N VAL A 242 13.76 -8.30 -38.14
CA VAL A 242 12.85 -8.63 -39.27
C VAL A 242 13.48 -8.29 -40.62
N LYS A 243 14.80 -8.22 -40.76
CA LYS A 243 15.46 -8.19 -42.04
C LYS A 243 16.65 -9.15 -42.05
N ARG A 244 16.35 -10.44 -42.39
CA ARG A 244 17.18 -11.27 -43.27
C ARG A 244 16.42 -12.52 -43.66
#